data_a0748cc1f4f8b7dc307234f0bf75a7d0
#
_entry.id   a0748cc1f4f8b7dc307234f0bf75a7d0
#
_cell.length_a   1.000
_cell.length_b   1.000
_cell.length_c   1.000
_cell.angle_alpha   90.00
_cell.angle_beta   90.00
_cell.angle_gamma   90.00
#
_symmetry.space_group_name_H-M   'P 1'
#
loop_
_entity.id
_entity.type
_entity.pdbx_description
1 polymer ?
#
loop_
_entity_poly.entity_id
_entity_poly.type
_entity_poly.pdbx_seq_one_letter_code
_entity_poly.pdbx_strand_id
1 'polypeptide(L)'
;MAKKRVLGVVGMGHVGAHVAYALAIQGIADELVLVDQNEQKLASEVQDLRDAVAYMPHRVTVRGGDFSDLGVCDVIVNSVGKIDLLRGTHDRLTEMDFTIPAVRGYAEKIKASGFDGVLINITNPCDIVTRELALHLGLPRGRVFGTGTGLDTSRLLSALARQTGLDHKSITCYMLGEHGNQQFAPWSCVSFRGVPLDTWAKTDERFRFDREALQKESIGGGWVTFSGKYCTEYGISTTAARMVHILSLIHI
;
A
#
# COMPACT_ATOMS: atom_id res chain seq x y z
N MET A 1 6.79 -24.50 -17.95
CA MET A 1 7.27 -23.13 -17.62
C MET A 1 6.52 -22.68 -16.36
N ALA A 2 7.18 -21.93 -15.47
CA ALA A 2 6.48 -21.36 -14.33
C ALA A 2 5.40 -20.38 -14.83
N LYS A 3 4.27 -20.27 -14.09
CA LYS A 3 3.23 -19.31 -14.42
C LYS A 3 3.80 -17.89 -14.31
N LYS A 4 3.48 -17.04 -15.29
CA LYS A 4 3.87 -15.62 -15.31
C LYS A 4 3.06 -14.86 -14.25
N ARG A 5 3.74 -14.05 -13.44
CA ARG A 5 3.10 -13.18 -12.44
C ARG A 5 2.72 -11.87 -13.10
N VAL A 6 1.43 -11.70 -13.36
CA VAL A 6 0.88 -10.50 -13.99
C VAL A 6 0.22 -9.64 -12.94
N LEU A 7 0.70 -8.41 -12.76
CA LEU A 7 0.18 -7.48 -11.76
C LEU A 7 -0.42 -6.24 -12.43
N GLY A 8 -1.58 -5.83 -11.96
CA GLY A 8 -2.27 -4.62 -12.39
C GLY A 8 -2.04 -3.47 -11.41
N VAL A 9 -1.86 -2.25 -11.90
CA VAL A 9 -1.91 -1.03 -11.10
C VAL A 9 -2.93 -0.08 -11.70
N VAL A 10 -3.95 0.29 -10.93
CA VAL A 10 -5.03 1.18 -11.35
C VAL A 10 -4.87 2.54 -10.67
N GLY A 11 -4.77 3.59 -11.49
CA GLY A 11 -4.47 4.96 -11.06
C GLY A 11 -2.96 5.22 -11.07
N MET A 12 -2.47 5.88 -12.11
CA MET A 12 -1.05 6.19 -12.32
C MET A 12 -0.69 7.62 -11.84
N GLY A 13 -1.29 8.03 -10.71
CA GLY A 13 -0.84 9.21 -9.97
C GLY A 13 0.50 8.97 -9.27
N HIS A 14 0.94 9.92 -8.43
CA HIS A 14 2.21 9.79 -7.69
C HIS A 14 2.33 8.45 -6.96
N VAL A 15 1.29 8.02 -6.27
CA VAL A 15 1.33 6.77 -5.47
C VAL A 15 1.38 5.54 -6.37
N GLY A 16 0.52 5.46 -7.40
CA GLY A 16 0.47 4.31 -8.30
C GLY A 16 1.76 4.13 -9.12
N ALA A 17 2.34 5.22 -9.60
CA ALA A 17 3.64 5.20 -10.26
C ALA A 17 4.75 4.62 -9.36
N HIS A 18 4.80 5.05 -8.10
CA HIS A 18 5.75 4.51 -7.13
C HIS A 18 5.47 3.04 -6.77
N VAL A 19 4.20 2.61 -6.75
CA VAL A 19 3.85 1.18 -6.58
C VAL A 19 4.37 0.37 -7.75
N ALA A 20 4.11 0.80 -8.99
CA ALA A 20 4.58 0.12 -10.18
C ALA A 20 6.11 0.01 -10.20
N TYR A 21 6.81 1.10 -9.85
CA TYR A 21 8.26 1.11 -9.72
C TYR A 21 8.76 0.16 -8.61
N ALA A 22 8.10 0.16 -7.44
CA ALA A 22 8.47 -0.72 -6.32
C ALA A 22 8.29 -2.21 -6.66
N LEU A 23 7.23 -2.56 -7.40
CA LEU A 23 7.00 -3.92 -7.88
C LEU A 23 8.04 -4.35 -8.91
N ALA A 24 8.41 -3.45 -9.83
CA ALA A 24 9.42 -3.70 -10.85
C ALA A 24 10.81 -3.90 -10.24
N ILE A 25 11.28 -2.94 -9.43
CA ILE A 25 12.65 -2.97 -8.88
C ILE A 25 12.89 -4.12 -7.90
N GLN A 26 11.84 -4.62 -7.24
CA GLN A 26 11.93 -5.78 -6.36
C GLN A 26 11.78 -7.12 -7.09
N GLY A 27 11.52 -7.12 -8.39
CA GLY A 27 11.33 -8.33 -9.19
C GLY A 27 10.11 -9.17 -8.79
N ILE A 28 9.08 -8.51 -8.27
CA ILE A 28 7.85 -9.18 -7.82
C ILE A 28 6.95 -9.53 -9.01
N ALA A 29 6.95 -8.68 -10.06
CA ALA A 29 6.17 -8.85 -11.27
C ALA A 29 7.03 -9.40 -12.43
N ASP A 30 6.45 -10.27 -13.27
CA ASP A 30 6.98 -10.60 -14.59
C ASP A 30 6.35 -9.69 -15.66
N GLU A 31 5.12 -9.22 -15.41
CA GLU A 31 4.43 -8.21 -16.23
C GLU A 31 3.65 -7.25 -15.36
N LEU A 32 3.71 -5.96 -15.72
CA LEU A 32 2.90 -4.89 -15.16
C LEU A 32 1.93 -4.36 -16.20
N VAL A 33 0.63 -4.38 -15.86
CA VAL A 33 -0.46 -3.76 -16.62
C VAL A 33 -0.86 -2.49 -15.88
N LEU A 34 -0.60 -1.34 -16.49
CA LEU A 34 -0.86 -0.03 -15.90
C LEU A 34 -2.14 0.56 -16.50
N VAL A 35 -3.03 1.06 -15.66
CA VAL A 35 -4.33 1.61 -16.09
C VAL A 35 -4.53 2.99 -15.46
N ASP A 36 -4.84 3.97 -16.29
CA ASP A 36 -5.27 5.31 -15.89
C ASP A 36 -6.28 5.86 -16.88
N GLN A 37 -7.21 6.70 -16.41
CA GLN A 37 -8.17 7.37 -17.30
C GLN A 37 -7.54 8.49 -18.14
N ASN A 38 -6.37 9.02 -17.71
CA ASN A 38 -5.60 10.00 -18.44
C ASN A 38 -4.57 9.28 -19.31
N GLU A 39 -4.89 9.11 -20.60
CA GLU A 39 -4.06 8.40 -21.58
C GLU A 39 -2.66 8.99 -21.71
N GLN A 40 -2.53 10.32 -21.70
CA GLN A 40 -1.22 10.97 -21.78
C GLN A 40 -0.37 10.69 -20.56
N LYS A 41 -0.95 10.74 -19.35
CA LYS A 41 -0.28 10.39 -18.10
C LYS A 41 0.14 8.92 -18.13
N LEU A 42 -0.75 8.03 -18.53
CA LEU A 42 -0.48 6.61 -18.64
C LEU A 42 0.70 6.33 -19.59
N ALA A 43 0.68 6.94 -20.77
CA ALA A 43 1.76 6.78 -21.75
C ALA A 43 3.11 7.26 -21.20
N SER A 44 3.12 8.38 -20.49
CA SER A 44 4.34 8.92 -19.84
C SER A 44 4.91 7.97 -18.79
N GLU A 45 4.06 7.44 -17.89
CA GLU A 45 4.49 6.51 -16.84
C GLU A 45 4.97 5.17 -17.40
N VAL A 46 4.30 4.67 -18.45
CA VAL A 46 4.72 3.45 -19.14
C VAL A 46 6.10 3.63 -19.78
N GLN A 47 6.33 4.78 -20.43
CA GLN A 47 7.61 5.05 -21.07
C GLN A 47 8.74 5.16 -20.03
N ASP A 48 8.56 5.98 -19.01
CA ASP A 48 9.57 6.19 -17.95
C ASP A 48 9.91 4.87 -17.23
N LEU A 49 8.89 4.07 -16.93
CA LEU A 49 9.13 2.77 -16.28
C LEU A 49 9.82 1.76 -17.21
N ARG A 50 9.54 1.77 -18.51
CA ARG A 50 10.28 0.96 -19.51
C ARG A 50 11.75 1.36 -19.57
N ASP A 51 12.04 2.64 -19.51
CA ASP A 51 13.41 3.14 -19.49
C ASP A 51 14.13 2.69 -18.22
N ALA A 52 13.46 2.76 -17.06
CA ALA A 52 14.00 2.29 -15.79
C ALA A 52 14.30 0.79 -15.79
N VAL A 53 13.38 -0.03 -16.34
CA VAL A 53 13.52 -1.51 -16.39
C VAL A 53 14.77 -1.94 -17.16
N ALA A 54 15.24 -1.15 -18.11
CA ALA A 54 16.45 -1.45 -18.89
C ALA A 54 17.70 -1.67 -18.01
N TYR A 55 17.76 -1.05 -16.83
CA TYR A 55 18.88 -1.15 -15.89
C TYR A 55 18.54 -1.91 -14.59
N MET A 56 17.34 -2.47 -14.49
CA MET A 56 16.96 -3.26 -13.31
C MET A 56 17.58 -4.66 -13.37
N PRO A 57 17.88 -5.29 -12.21
CA PRO A 57 18.42 -6.64 -12.15
C PRO A 57 17.39 -7.72 -12.52
N HIS A 58 16.13 -7.35 -12.69
CA HIS A 58 15.01 -8.25 -13.00
C HIS A 58 14.39 -7.92 -14.35
N ARG A 59 13.92 -8.96 -15.01
CA ARG A 59 13.19 -8.79 -16.28
C ARG A 59 11.72 -8.58 -15.98
N VAL A 60 11.20 -7.39 -16.29
CA VAL A 60 9.79 -7.03 -16.15
C VAL A 60 9.28 -6.46 -17.47
N THR A 61 8.13 -6.93 -17.92
CA THR A 61 7.41 -6.33 -19.06
C THR A 61 6.45 -5.26 -18.55
N VAL A 62 6.48 -4.06 -19.11
CA VAL A 62 5.58 -2.96 -18.73
C VAL A 62 4.72 -2.55 -19.91
N ARG A 63 3.41 -2.52 -19.72
CA ARG A 63 2.46 -2.02 -20.73
C ARG A 63 1.35 -1.17 -20.12
N GLY A 64 0.90 -0.20 -20.86
CA GLY A 64 -0.39 0.44 -20.63
C GLY A 64 -1.53 -0.48 -21.09
N GLY A 65 -2.68 -0.30 -20.49
CA GLY A 65 -3.89 -1.02 -20.83
C GLY A 65 -5.13 -0.25 -20.36
N ASP A 66 -6.28 -0.84 -20.58
CA ASP A 66 -7.54 -0.38 -20.03
C ASP A 66 -8.11 -1.38 -19.00
N PHE A 67 -9.30 -1.13 -18.48
CA PHE A 67 -9.91 -2.01 -17.50
C PHE A 67 -10.18 -3.44 -18.00
N SER A 68 -10.35 -3.63 -19.32
CA SER A 68 -10.56 -4.97 -19.91
C SER A 68 -9.30 -5.82 -19.88
N ASP A 69 -8.13 -5.19 -19.87
CA ASP A 69 -6.83 -5.88 -19.76
C ASP A 69 -6.55 -6.46 -18.36
N LEU A 70 -7.30 -6.04 -17.34
CA LEU A 70 -7.06 -6.46 -15.96
C LEU A 70 -7.50 -7.90 -15.67
N GLY A 71 -8.29 -8.51 -16.53
CA GLY A 71 -8.75 -9.90 -16.37
C GLY A 71 -7.62 -10.94 -16.32
N VAL A 72 -6.44 -10.61 -16.85
CA VAL A 72 -5.27 -11.52 -16.82
C VAL A 72 -4.39 -11.35 -15.59
N CYS A 73 -4.69 -10.38 -14.72
CA CYS A 73 -3.86 -10.06 -13.57
C CYS A 73 -4.10 -11.06 -12.42
N ASP A 74 -3.02 -11.47 -11.76
CA ASP A 74 -3.09 -12.25 -10.51
C ASP A 74 -3.42 -11.36 -9.31
N VAL A 75 -2.86 -10.14 -9.30
CA VAL A 75 -3.12 -9.14 -8.27
C VAL A 75 -3.31 -7.77 -8.93
N ILE A 76 -4.29 -7.01 -8.45
CA ILE A 76 -4.46 -5.59 -8.78
C ILE A 76 -4.19 -4.74 -7.54
N VAL A 77 -3.38 -3.68 -7.69
CA VAL A 77 -3.25 -2.62 -6.68
C VAL A 77 -4.07 -1.41 -7.14
N ASN A 78 -5.06 -1.04 -6.34
CA ASN A 78 -5.90 0.13 -6.58
C ASN A 78 -5.33 1.35 -5.85
N SER A 79 -4.98 2.40 -6.60
CA SER A 79 -4.42 3.66 -6.10
C SER A 79 -5.10 4.91 -6.68
N VAL A 80 -6.35 4.76 -7.12
CA VAL A 80 -7.15 5.88 -7.64
C VAL A 80 -7.51 6.84 -6.51
N GLY A 81 -7.08 8.08 -6.59
CA GLY A 81 -7.37 9.12 -5.59
C GLY A 81 -7.23 10.52 -6.17
N LYS A 82 -7.65 11.52 -5.40
CA LYS A 82 -7.53 12.94 -5.75
C LYS A 82 -6.97 13.72 -4.57
N ILE A 83 -5.69 13.54 -4.31
CA ILE A 83 -4.98 14.10 -3.15
C ILE A 83 -5.11 15.62 -3.04
N ASP A 84 -5.32 16.32 -4.16
CA ASP A 84 -5.50 17.78 -4.17
C ASP A 84 -6.71 18.23 -3.34
N LEU A 85 -7.71 17.38 -3.13
CA LEU A 85 -8.87 17.67 -2.29
C LEU A 85 -8.52 17.81 -0.81
N LEU A 86 -7.39 17.26 -0.38
CA LEU A 86 -6.90 17.38 1.00
C LEU A 86 -6.13 18.68 1.25
N ARG A 87 -5.84 19.46 0.21
CA ARG A 87 -5.15 20.74 0.37
C ARG A 87 -6.06 21.71 1.12
N GLY A 88 -5.65 22.06 2.35
CA GLY A 88 -6.38 23.00 3.20
C GLY A 88 -7.39 22.40 4.18
N THR A 89 -7.63 21.08 4.13
CA THR A 89 -8.54 20.42 5.08
C THR A 89 -7.75 19.40 5.89
N HIS A 90 -7.19 18.86 6.39
CA HIS A 90 -6.60 17.73 7.13
C HIS A 90 -7.63 16.62 7.43
N ASP A 91 -8.74 16.60 6.67
CA ASP A 91 -9.78 15.59 6.81
C ASP A 91 -9.79 14.65 5.62
N ARG A 92 -9.43 13.39 5.85
CA ARG A 92 -9.39 12.35 4.81
C ARG A 92 -10.77 11.97 4.27
N LEU A 93 -11.83 12.29 4.97
CA LEU A 93 -13.21 12.06 4.50
C LEU A 93 -13.58 12.99 3.34
N THR A 94 -12.88 14.12 3.19
CA THR A 94 -13.11 15.07 2.08
C THR A 94 -12.91 14.44 0.70
N GLU A 95 -12.07 13.40 0.57
CA GLU A 95 -11.89 12.68 -0.69
C GLU A 95 -13.07 11.75 -1.02
N MET A 96 -13.91 11.43 -0.05
CA MET A 96 -14.92 10.38 -0.16
C MET A 96 -15.96 10.68 -1.24
N ASP A 97 -16.39 11.94 -1.35
CA ASP A 97 -17.39 12.37 -2.34
C ASP A 97 -16.92 12.20 -3.78
N PHE A 98 -15.61 12.27 -4.01
CA PHE A 98 -15.00 11.97 -5.29
C PHE A 98 -14.72 10.46 -5.43
N THR A 99 -14.11 9.87 -4.40
CA THR A 99 -13.53 8.53 -4.48
C THR A 99 -14.61 7.45 -4.61
N ILE A 100 -15.72 7.56 -3.84
CA ILE A 100 -16.75 6.52 -3.84
C ILE A 100 -17.47 6.39 -5.20
N PRO A 101 -17.96 7.48 -5.83
CA PRO A 101 -18.54 7.38 -7.17
C PRO A 101 -17.55 6.85 -8.22
N ALA A 102 -16.29 7.28 -8.16
CA ALA A 102 -15.24 6.80 -9.07
C ALA A 102 -15.02 5.29 -8.90
N VAL A 103 -14.86 4.82 -7.65
CA VAL A 103 -14.67 3.41 -7.30
C VAL A 103 -15.82 2.55 -7.82
N ARG A 104 -17.05 2.94 -7.61
CA ARG A 104 -18.24 2.23 -8.11
C ARG A 104 -18.21 2.09 -9.62
N GLY A 105 -17.85 3.17 -10.32
CA GLY A 105 -17.81 3.19 -11.78
C GLY A 105 -16.74 2.27 -12.38
N TYR A 106 -15.54 2.23 -11.82
CA TYR A 106 -14.49 1.38 -12.37
C TYR A 106 -14.47 -0.04 -11.79
N ALA A 107 -15.01 -0.28 -10.60
CA ALA A 107 -15.14 -1.64 -10.06
C ALA A 107 -15.98 -2.54 -10.98
N GLU A 108 -17.07 -2.02 -11.55
CA GLU A 108 -17.87 -2.76 -12.53
C GLU A 108 -17.08 -3.06 -13.82
N LYS A 109 -16.18 -2.17 -14.23
CA LYS A 109 -15.30 -2.42 -15.39
C LYS A 109 -14.27 -3.50 -15.10
N ILE A 110 -13.67 -3.50 -13.89
CA ILE A 110 -12.75 -4.56 -13.44
C ILE A 110 -13.50 -5.89 -13.41
N LYS A 111 -14.72 -5.94 -12.85
CA LYS A 111 -15.55 -7.14 -12.83
C LYS A 111 -15.84 -7.65 -14.23
N ALA A 112 -16.19 -6.75 -15.14
CA ALA A 112 -16.50 -7.10 -16.53
C ALA A 112 -15.28 -7.65 -17.30
N SER A 113 -14.05 -7.36 -16.87
CA SER A 113 -12.83 -7.95 -17.45
C SER A 113 -12.66 -9.45 -17.15
N GLY A 114 -13.47 -10.01 -16.26
CA GLY A 114 -13.33 -11.38 -15.80
C GLY A 114 -12.23 -11.58 -14.74
N PHE A 115 -11.77 -10.49 -14.10
CA PHE A 115 -10.78 -10.56 -13.03
C PHE A 115 -11.26 -11.45 -11.87
N ASP A 116 -10.47 -12.46 -11.51
CA ASP A 116 -10.73 -13.40 -10.41
C ASP A 116 -9.57 -13.50 -9.40
N GLY A 117 -8.60 -12.60 -9.51
CA GLY A 117 -7.41 -12.52 -8.66
C GLY A 117 -7.65 -11.90 -7.29
N VAL A 118 -6.63 -11.22 -6.77
CA VAL A 118 -6.68 -10.49 -5.49
C VAL A 118 -6.55 -8.99 -5.74
N LEU A 119 -7.42 -8.18 -5.12
CA LEU A 119 -7.32 -6.73 -5.20
C LEU A 119 -6.86 -6.15 -3.86
N ILE A 120 -5.78 -5.37 -3.91
CA ILE A 120 -5.24 -4.62 -2.78
C ILE A 120 -5.60 -3.14 -2.96
N ASN A 121 -6.29 -2.56 -2.00
CA ASN A 121 -6.65 -1.15 -2.02
C ASN A 121 -5.68 -0.32 -1.17
N ILE A 122 -5.19 0.79 -1.73
CA ILE A 122 -4.40 1.80 -1.03
C ILE A 122 -5.02 3.20 -1.07
N THR A 123 -6.17 3.30 -1.73
CA THR A 123 -6.94 4.56 -1.87
C THR A 123 -7.65 4.91 -0.57
N ASN A 124 -7.61 6.17 -0.19
CA ASN A 124 -8.33 6.67 0.98
C ASN A 124 -9.78 7.11 0.67
N PRO A 125 -10.68 7.05 1.68
CA PRO A 125 -10.52 6.40 2.99
C PRO A 125 -10.40 4.88 2.85
N CYS A 126 -9.28 4.32 3.31
CA CYS A 126 -8.86 2.95 2.95
C CYS A 126 -9.93 1.88 3.24
N ASP A 127 -10.48 1.88 4.45
CA ASP A 127 -11.42 0.84 4.87
C ASP A 127 -12.76 0.96 4.15
N ILE A 128 -13.24 2.20 3.94
CA ILE A 128 -14.50 2.49 3.22
C ILE A 128 -14.38 2.10 1.74
N VAL A 129 -13.30 2.54 1.08
CA VAL A 129 -13.04 2.21 -0.34
C VAL A 129 -12.86 0.71 -0.54
N THR A 130 -12.17 0.04 0.38
CA THR A 130 -12.02 -1.42 0.34
C THR A 130 -13.37 -2.13 0.41
N ARG A 131 -14.26 -1.68 1.28
CA ARG A 131 -15.62 -2.21 1.40
C ARG A 131 -16.42 -2.01 0.11
N GLU A 132 -16.38 -0.82 -0.48
CA GLU A 132 -17.05 -0.54 -1.76
C GLU A 132 -16.53 -1.44 -2.89
N LEU A 133 -15.22 -1.58 -3.01
CA LEU A 133 -14.61 -2.49 -3.98
C LEU A 133 -15.05 -3.94 -3.77
N ALA A 134 -15.06 -4.43 -2.54
CA ALA A 134 -15.49 -5.79 -2.23
C ALA A 134 -16.96 -6.05 -2.61
N LEU A 135 -17.83 -5.07 -2.35
CA LEU A 135 -19.26 -5.16 -2.69
C LEU A 135 -19.50 -5.18 -4.20
N HIS A 136 -18.82 -4.32 -4.96
CA HIS A 136 -19.05 -4.18 -6.39
C HIS A 136 -18.36 -5.27 -7.22
N LEU A 137 -17.16 -5.70 -6.84
CA LEU A 137 -16.45 -6.77 -7.54
C LEU A 137 -17.12 -8.14 -7.34
N GLY A 138 -17.69 -8.38 -6.17
CA GLY A 138 -18.32 -9.66 -5.86
C GLY A 138 -17.36 -10.84 -5.80
N LEU A 139 -16.07 -10.58 -5.60
CA LEU A 139 -15.05 -11.63 -5.43
C LEU A 139 -15.23 -12.40 -4.11
N PRO A 140 -14.75 -13.63 -3.99
CA PRO A 140 -14.78 -14.39 -2.75
C PRO A 140 -14.18 -13.62 -1.57
N ARG A 141 -14.70 -13.90 -0.35
CA ARG A 141 -14.19 -13.27 0.87
C ARG A 141 -12.67 -13.45 1.00
N GLY A 142 -11.97 -12.36 1.31
CA GLY A 142 -10.51 -12.33 1.44
C GLY A 142 -9.75 -12.04 0.14
N ARG A 143 -10.46 -11.90 -1.00
CA ARG A 143 -9.84 -11.51 -2.28
C ARG A 143 -9.77 -10.00 -2.49
N VAL A 144 -10.45 -9.21 -1.67
CA VAL A 144 -10.38 -7.76 -1.67
C VAL A 144 -10.04 -7.29 -0.26
N PHE A 145 -8.93 -6.59 -0.10
CA PHE A 145 -8.53 -6.01 1.17
C PHE A 145 -7.69 -4.73 0.97
N GLY A 146 -7.64 -3.89 1.99
CA GLY A 146 -6.83 -2.68 2.00
C GLY A 146 -5.46 -2.91 2.63
N THR A 147 -4.54 -1.98 2.41
CA THR A 147 -3.28 -1.95 3.17
C THR A 147 -3.50 -1.65 4.65
N GLY A 148 -4.67 -1.10 4.99
CA GLY A 148 -5.05 -0.81 6.38
C GLY A 148 -3.94 -0.07 7.12
N THR A 149 -3.61 -0.54 8.28
CA THR A 149 -2.55 0.01 9.14
C THR A 149 -1.13 -0.51 8.82
N GLY A 150 -0.91 -1.08 7.63
CA GLY A 150 0.40 -1.59 7.23
C GLY A 150 1.48 -0.49 7.16
N LEU A 151 1.14 0.67 6.59
CA LEU A 151 2.03 1.84 6.59
C LEU A 151 2.23 2.40 8.01
N ASP A 152 1.20 2.44 8.82
CA ASP A 152 1.27 2.93 10.20
C ASP A 152 2.16 2.00 11.06
N THR A 153 2.08 0.69 10.80
CA THR A 153 3.02 -0.30 11.37
C THR A 153 4.47 0.02 10.99
N SER A 154 4.74 0.42 9.75
CA SER A 154 6.10 0.78 9.34
C SER A 154 6.61 2.05 10.03
N ARG A 155 5.72 2.99 10.34
CA ARG A 155 6.05 4.18 11.14
C ARG A 155 6.38 3.83 12.59
N LEU A 156 5.59 2.94 13.20
CA LEU A 156 5.89 2.43 14.55
C LEU A 156 7.22 1.66 14.57
N LEU A 157 7.49 0.82 13.57
CA LEU A 157 8.78 0.16 13.40
C LEU A 157 9.94 1.15 13.37
N SER A 158 9.79 2.23 12.59
CA SER A 158 10.82 3.28 12.47
C SER A 158 11.03 4.04 13.78
N ALA A 159 9.95 4.35 14.50
CA ALA A 159 10.01 5.00 15.80
C ALA A 159 10.72 4.11 16.85
N LEU A 160 10.35 2.83 16.91
CA LEU A 160 10.98 1.85 17.81
C LEU A 160 12.45 1.59 17.46
N ALA A 161 12.79 1.51 16.17
CA ALA A 161 14.18 1.34 15.73
C ALA A 161 15.04 2.54 16.16
N ARG A 162 14.56 3.76 16.00
CA ARG A 162 15.24 4.98 16.44
C ARG A 162 15.38 5.02 17.96
N GLN A 163 14.32 4.67 18.69
CA GLN A 163 14.32 4.66 20.16
C GLN A 163 15.30 3.65 20.76
N THR A 164 15.41 2.46 20.16
CA THR A 164 16.19 1.35 20.71
C THR A 164 17.56 1.18 20.07
N GLY A 165 17.82 1.80 18.93
CA GLY A 165 19.03 1.60 18.13
C GLY A 165 19.09 0.24 17.43
N LEU A 166 17.98 -0.50 17.36
CA LEU A 166 17.91 -1.80 16.71
C LEU A 166 17.45 -1.69 15.25
N ASP A 167 17.89 -2.64 14.43
CA ASP A 167 17.41 -2.76 13.06
C ASP A 167 15.92 -3.13 13.02
N HIS A 168 15.18 -2.57 12.04
CA HIS A 168 13.75 -2.81 11.83
C HIS A 168 13.40 -4.31 11.75
N LYS A 169 14.27 -5.13 11.16
CA LYS A 169 14.07 -6.57 11.02
C LYS A 169 14.17 -7.34 12.34
N SER A 170 14.72 -6.70 13.37
CA SER A 170 14.80 -7.26 14.72
C SER A 170 13.58 -6.94 15.58
N ILE A 171 12.63 -6.18 15.05
CA ILE A 171 11.46 -5.66 15.79
C ILE A 171 10.19 -6.29 15.22
N THR A 172 9.35 -6.81 16.09
CA THR A 172 7.98 -7.22 15.75
C THR A 172 7.02 -6.27 16.44
N CYS A 173 6.23 -5.55 15.67
CA CYS A 173 5.15 -4.70 16.16
C CYS A 173 4.06 -4.56 15.12
N TYR A 174 2.91 -4.09 15.53
CA TYR A 174 1.77 -3.84 14.67
C TYR A 174 1.05 -2.56 15.11
N MET A 175 0.46 -1.86 14.15
CA MET A 175 -0.66 -0.95 14.40
C MET A 175 -1.92 -1.65 13.96
N LEU A 176 -2.98 -1.58 14.74
CA LEU A 176 -4.27 -2.21 14.48
C LEU A 176 -5.39 -1.17 14.50
N GLY A 177 -6.57 -1.56 14.04
CA GLY A 177 -7.75 -0.71 13.95
C GLY A 177 -7.94 -0.11 12.55
N GLU A 178 -8.68 0.99 12.47
CA GLU A 178 -8.92 1.74 11.24
C GLU A 178 -7.66 2.48 10.78
N HIS A 179 -7.41 2.52 9.47
CA HIS A 179 -6.38 3.41 8.94
C HIS A 179 -6.83 4.88 9.01
N GLY A 180 -6.57 5.52 10.15
CA GLY A 180 -7.03 6.87 10.46
C GLY A 180 -6.68 7.25 11.90
N ASN A 181 -7.65 7.87 12.58
CA ASN A 181 -7.44 8.38 13.95
C ASN A 181 -7.68 7.32 15.04
N GLN A 182 -8.31 6.19 14.73
CA GLN A 182 -8.68 5.14 15.69
C GLN A 182 -7.74 3.94 15.68
N GLN A 183 -6.54 4.11 15.17
CA GLN A 183 -5.50 3.08 15.21
C GLN A 183 -4.78 3.06 16.57
N PHE A 184 -4.28 1.90 16.95
CA PHE A 184 -3.55 1.71 18.20
C PHE A 184 -2.44 0.65 18.07
N ALA A 185 -1.45 0.74 18.96
CA ALA A 185 -0.39 -0.26 19.06
C ALA A 185 -0.73 -1.28 20.16
N PRO A 186 -0.90 -2.58 19.84
CA PRO A 186 -1.03 -3.63 20.85
C PRO A 186 0.34 -3.91 21.50
N TRP A 187 0.72 -3.14 22.51
CA TRP A 187 2.04 -3.18 23.14
C TRP A 187 2.44 -4.54 23.68
N SER A 188 1.46 -5.37 24.05
CA SER A 188 1.70 -6.76 24.48
C SER A 188 2.26 -7.66 23.37
N CYS A 189 2.07 -7.28 22.10
CA CYS A 189 2.59 -7.99 20.94
C CYS A 189 3.94 -7.46 20.45
N VAL A 190 4.48 -6.40 21.08
CA VAL A 190 5.76 -5.82 20.69
C VAL A 190 6.90 -6.66 21.26
N SER A 191 7.78 -7.11 20.37
CA SER A 191 8.97 -7.86 20.73
C SER A 191 10.20 -7.44 19.95
N PHE A 192 11.37 -7.68 20.52
CA PHE A 192 12.67 -7.39 19.92
C PHE A 192 13.49 -8.67 19.94
N ARG A 193 13.93 -9.13 18.75
CA ARG A 193 14.64 -10.42 18.58
C ARG A 193 13.87 -11.59 19.21
N GLY A 194 12.53 -11.57 19.11
CA GLY A 194 11.65 -12.58 19.67
C GLY A 194 11.38 -12.49 21.17
N VAL A 195 12.00 -11.55 21.87
CA VAL A 195 11.80 -11.35 23.33
C VAL A 195 10.80 -10.20 23.55
N PRO A 196 9.75 -10.36 24.37
CA PRO A 196 8.77 -9.32 24.65
C PRO A 196 9.38 -8.02 25.19
N LEU A 197 8.80 -6.88 24.79
CA LEU A 197 9.19 -5.54 25.25
C LEU A 197 9.30 -5.44 26.77
N ASP A 198 8.30 -5.96 27.49
CA ASP A 198 8.28 -5.87 28.97
C ASP A 198 9.41 -6.67 29.65
N THR A 199 9.96 -7.66 28.96
CA THR A 199 11.15 -8.39 29.45
C THR A 199 12.41 -7.54 29.28
N TRP A 200 12.58 -6.94 28.10
CA TRP A 200 13.71 -6.04 27.86
C TRP A 200 13.70 -4.82 28.80
N ALA A 201 12.53 -4.23 29.04
CA ALA A 201 12.37 -3.06 29.89
C ALA A 201 12.83 -3.28 31.36
N LYS A 202 12.95 -4.53 31.82
CA LYS A 202 13.47 -4.84 33.16
C LYS A 202 14.97 -4.65 33.26
N THR A 203 15.70 -4.86 32.17
CA THR A 203 17.16 -4.96 32.16
C THR A 203 17.87 -3.89 31.35
N ASP A 204 17.15 -3.20 30.44
CA ASP A 204 17.76 -2.24 29.51
C ASP A 204 16.89 -0.98 29.39
N GLU A 205 17.48 0.18 29.71
CA GLU A 205 16.80 1.49 29.72
C GLU A 205 16.30 1.92 28.33
N ARG A 206 16.93 1.47 27.25
CA ARG A 206 16.51 1.79 25.88
C ARG A 206 15.07 1.35 25.59
N PHE A 207 14.54 0.39 26.34
CA PHE A 207 13.19 -0.16 26.21
C PHE A 207 12.19 0.42 27.22
N ARG A 208 12.63 1.39 28.06
CA ARG A 208 11.79 2.14 29.00
C ARG A 208 11.43 3.49 28.39
N PHE A 209 10.46 3.50 27.51
CA PHE A 209 10.00 4.70 26.82
C PHE A 209 8.50 4.94 27.00
N ASP A 210 8.07 6.17 26.73
CA ASP A 210 6.66 6.54 26.71
C ASP A 210 5.96 5.93 25.48
N ARG A 211 5.15 4.91 25.71
CA ARG A 211 4.42 4.16 24.69
C ARG A 211 3.36 5.02 24.01
N GLU A 212 2.69 5.90 24.75
CA GLU A 212 1.68 6.80 24.18
C GLU A 212 2.31 7.84 23.27
N ALA A 213 3.44 8.40 23.67
CA ALA A 213 4.17 9.36 22.85
C ALA A 213 4.64 8.73 21.53
N LEU A 214 5.19 7.52 21.55
CA LEU A 214 5.60 6.80 20.35
C LEU A 214 4.42 6.43 19.45
N GLN A 215 3.27 6.04 20.02
CA GLN A 215 2.06 5.78 19.26
C GLN A 215 1.55 7.06 18.58
N LYS A 216 1.48 8.18 19.31
CA LYS A 216 1.07 9.49 18.75
C LYS A 216 2.01 9.94 17.63
N GLU A 217 3.31 9.77 17.81
CA GLU A 217 4.32 10.06 16.78
C GLU A 217 4.07 9.24 15.52
N SER A 218 3.81 7.93 15.67
CA SER A 218 3.55 7.02 14.55
C SER A 218 2.29 7.42 13.78
N ILE A 219 1.20 7.76 14.48
CA ILE A 219 -0.05 8.26 13.90
C ILE A 219 0.19 9.60 13.17
N GLY A 220 0.94 10.50 13.81
CA GLY A 220 1.27 11.81 13.25
C GLY A 220 2.19 11.79 12.03
N GLY A 221 2.93 10.70 11.81
CA GLY A 221 3.93 10.60 10.74
C GLY A 221 3.39 10.81 9.32
N GLY A 222 2.07 10.56 9.11
CA GLY A 222 1.41 10.85 7.84
C GLY A 222 1.35 12.35 7.54
N TRP A 223 1.06 13.15 8.54
CA TRP A 223 0.97 14.61 8.41
C TRP A 223 2.34 15.26 8.24
N VAL A 224 3.38 14.70 8.89
CA VAL A 224 4.77 15.13 8.64
C VAL A 224 5.14 14.99 7.17
N THR A 225 4.82 13.84 6.56
CA THR A 225 5.07 13.61 5.14
C THR A 225 4.21 14.53 4.26
N PHE A 226 2.92 14.68 4.60
CA PHE A 226 1.99 15.49 3.84
C PHE A 226 2.38 16.97 3.83
N SER A 227 2.84 17.52 4.94
CA SER A 227 3.24 18.93 5.05
C SER A 227 4.40 19.31 4.13
N GLY A 228 5.30 18.36 3.83
CA GLY A 228 6.47 18.61 2.99
C GLY A 228 6.29 18.27 1.51
N LYS A 229 5.51 17.23 1.19
CA LYS A 229 5.40 16.73 -0.19
C LYS A 229 3.97 16.39 -0.63
N TYR A 230 2.98 16.72 0.17
CA TYR A 230 1.54 16.59 -0.10
C TYR A 230 0.99 15.15 -0.25
N CYS A 231 1.84 14.14 -0.35
CA CYS A 231 1.41 12.73 -0.37
C CYS A 231 2.48 11.81 0.19
N THR A 232 2.06 10.70 0.75
CA THR A 232 2.96 9.60 1.08
C THR A 232 3.14 8.75 -0.17
N GLU A 233 4.35 8.49 -0.59
CA GLU A 233 4.68 7.74 -1.80
C GLU A 233 5.49 6.49 -1.45
N TYR A 234 6.71 6.64 -0.94
CA TYR A 234 7.65 5.53 -0.72
C TYR A 234 7.14 4.50 0.29
N GLY A 235 6.63 4.96 1.44
CA GLY A 235 6.17 4.07 2.50
C GLY A 235 4.97 3.23 2.08
N ILE A 236 3.97 3.86 1.45
CA ILE A 236 2.77 3.13 1.02
C ILE A 236 3.07 2.20 -0.16
N SER A 237 3.93 2.61 -1.10
CA SER A 237 4.32 1.79 -2.25
C SER A 237 5.10 0.55 -1.81
N THR A 238 6.01 0.70 -0.86
CA THR A 238 6.75 -0.42 -0.27
C THR A 238 5.82 -1.34 0.54
N THR A 239 4.83 -0.78 1.24
CA THR A 239 3.82 -1.56 1.97
C THR A 239 2.98 -2.40 1.01
N ALA A 240 2.48 -1.80 -0.08
CA ALA A 240 1.73 -2.52 -1.12
C ALA A 240 2.58 -3.61 -1.78
N ALA A 241 3.80 -3.27 -2.19
CA ALA A 241 4.73 -4.23 -2.79
C ALA A 241 5.03 -5.42 -1.87
N ARG A 242 5.21 -5.17 -0.55
CA ARG A 242 5.37 -6.23 0.44
C ARG A 242 4.15 -7.15 0.51
N MET A 243 2.93 -6.60 0.47
CA MET A 243 1.70 -7.41 0.47
C MET A 243 1.60 -8.27 -0.78
N VAL A 244 1.87 -7.71 -1.96
CA VAL A 244 1.93 -8.47 -3.22
C VAL A 244 2.97 -9.57 -3.14
N HIS A 245 4.16 -9.29 -2.61
CA HIS A 245 5.22 -10.29 -2.45
C HIS A 245 4.79 -11.46 -1.55
N ILE A 246 4.14 -11.17 -0.41
CA ILE A 246 3.61 -12.21 0.48
C ILE A 246 2.57 -13.08 -0.24
N LEU A 247 1.66 -12.48 -1.00
CA LEU A 247 0.68 -13.21 -1.81
C LEU A 247 1.36 -14.07 -2.87
N SER A 248 2.37 -13.56 -3.55
CA SER A 248 3.09 -14.28 -4.60
C SER A 248 3.82 -15.52 -4.08
N LEU A 249 4.25 -15.51 -2.82
CA LEU A 249 4.90 -16.66 -2.18
C LEU A 249 3.91 -17.73 -1.70
N ILE A 250 2.65 -17.37 -1.51
CA ILE A 250 1.65 -18.24 -0.89
C ILE A 250 0.59 -18.71 -1.89
N HIS A 251 0.21 -17.88 -2.84
CA HIS A 251 -1.00 -18.06 -3.66
C HIS A 251 -0.81 -18.04 -5.18
N ILE A 252 0.37 -17.69 -5.67
CA ILE A 252 0.62 -17.54 -7.12
C ILE A 252 1.66 -18.55 -7.65
#